data_43341f1538d82bea391e4b901291beb4
#
_entry.id   43341f1538d82bea391e4b901291beb4
#
_cell.length_a   1.000
_cell.length_b   1.000
_cell.length_c   1.000
_cell.angle_alpha   90.00
_cell.angle_beta   90.00
_cell.angle_gamma   90.00
#
_symmetry.space_group_name_H-M   'P 1'
#
loop_
_entity.id
_entity.type
_entity.pdbx_description
1 polymer ?
#
loop_
_entity_poly.entity_id
_entity_poly.type
_entity_poly.pdbx_seq_one_letter_code
_entity_poly.pdbx_strand_id
1 'polypeptide(L)'
;MKYLVVDDSKIARKMTIKNLKQLIKEDDEIIEASNGQEAVELYKEHSAHICFMDLTMPILDGFEATKQIKEFDNDAKIIIVSADIQEQAMSKVKENGAMGFIKKPINKSNLENMLTKLELI
;
A
#
# COMPACT_ATOMS: atom_id res chain seq x y z
N MET A 1 -12.27 -9.34 2.79
CA MET A 1 -11.40 -8.17 3.05
C MET A 1 -11.29 -7.31 1.81
N LYS A 2 -10.97 -6.04 2.01
CA LYS A 2 -10.74 -5.07 0.93
C LYS A 2 -9.30 -4.63 0.95
N TYR A 3 -8.65 -4.69 -0.20
CA TYR A 3 -7.25 -4.26 -0.39
C TYR A 3 -7.22 -3.07 -1.32
N LEU A 4 -6.48 -2.03 -0.94
CA LEU A 4 -6.29 -0.84 -1.77
C LEU A 4 -4.86 -0.87 -2.31
N VAL A 5 -4.71 -0.86 -3.63
CA VAL A 5 -3.40 -0.89 -4.29
C VAL A 5 -3.19 0.45 -5.00
N VAL A 6 -2.18 1.19 -4.56
CA VAL A 6 -1.91 2.56 -5.02
C VAL A 6 -0.55 2.63 -5.71
N ASP A 7 -0.55 2.94 -6.99
CA ASP A 7 0.65 3.14 -7.78
C ASP A 7 0.26 3.92 -9.04
N ASP A 8 1.05 4.91 -9.43
CA ASP A 8 0.78 5.68 -10.65
C ASP A 8 1.14 4.89 -11.91
N SER A 9 1.96 3.86 -11.79
CA SER A 9 2.28 2.95 -12.89
C SER A 9 1.25 1.84 -12.99
N LYS A 10 0.51 1.81 -14.10
CA LYS A 10 -0.47 0.75 -14.34
C LYS A 10 0.17 -0.63 -14.33
N ILE A 11 1.38 -0.75 -14.91
CA ILE A 11 2.12 -2.02 -14.98
C ILE A 11 2.51 -2.47 -13.56
N ALA A 12 3.06 -1.58 -12.75
CA ALA A 12 3.44 -1.89 -11.37
C ALA A 12 2.22 -2.25 -10.52
N ARG A 13 1.12 -1.52 -10.70
CA ARG A 13 -0.13 -1.80 -10.00
C ARG A 13 -0.66 -3.20 -10.34
N LYS A 14 -0.66 -3.54 -11.63
CA LYS A 14 -1.11 -4.88 -12.09
C LYS A 14 -0.22 -5.99 -11.58
N MET A 15 1.09 -5.75 -11.47
CA MET A 15 2.02 -6.73 -10.92
C MET A 15 1.73 -7.01 -9.44
N THR A 16 1.52 -5.96 -8.66
CA THR A 16 1.13 -6.11 -7.25
C THR A 16 -0.17 -6.90 -7.12
N ILE A 17 -1.17 -6.57 -7.92
CA ILE A 17 -2.47 -7.24 -7.91
C ILE A 17 -2.33 -8.72 -8.30
N LYS A 18 -1.56 -9.02 -9.33
CA LYS A 18 -1.32 -10.40 -9.76
C LYS A 18 -0.74 -11.24 -8.63
N ASN A 19 0.27 -10.73 -7.94
CA ASN A 19 0.89 -11.43 -6.82
C ASN A 19 -0.06 -11.55 -5.64
N LEU A 20 -0.81 -10.48 -5.35
CA LEU A 20 -1.76 -10.46 -4.25
C LEU A 20 -2.88 -11.48 -4.44
N LYS A 21 -3.39 -11.62 -5.66
CA LYS A 21 -4.45 -12.60 -5.98
C LYS A 21 -4.06 -14.05 -5.72
N GLN A 22 -2.77 -14.34 -5.69
CA GLN A 22 -2.28 -15.68 -5.37
C GLN A 22 -2.32 -15.98 -3.87
N LEU A 23 -2.49 -14.96 -3.03
CA LEU A 23 -2.39 -15.06 -1.58
C LEU A 23 -3.72 -14.79 -0.86
N ILE A 24 -4.64 -14.09 -1.50
CA ILE A 24 -5.91 -13.70 -0.89
C ILE A 24 -7.04 -14.64 -1.29
N LYS A 25 -8.18 -14.48 -0.62
CA LYS A 25 -9.36 -15.30 -0.86
C LYS A 25 -10.12 -14.80 -2.09
N GLU A 26 -10.89 -15.68 -2.71
CA GLU A 26 -11.65 -15.38 -3.92
C GLU A 26 -12.68 -14.26 -3.72
N ASP A 27 -13.27 -14.18 -2.54
CA ASP A 27 -14.28 -13.15 -2.22
C ASP A 27 -13.68 -11.83 -1.71
N ASP A 28 -12.35 -11.74 -1.59
CA ASP A 28 -11.68 -10.49 -1.24
C ASP A 28 -11.72 -9.50 -2.41
N GLU A 29 -11.89 -8.22 -2.11
CA GLU A 29 -11.94 -7.15 -3.11
C GLU A 29 -10.61 -6.42 -3.23
N ILE A 30 -10.26 -6.02 -4.44
CA ILE A 30 -9.08 -5.18 -4.72
C ILE A 30 -9.56 -3.88 -5.34
N ILE A 31 -9.16 -2.75 -4.75
CA ILE A 31 -9.49 -1.41 -5.20
C ILE A 31 -8.19 -0.77 -5.67
N GLU A 32 -8.21 -0.08 -6.80
CA GLU A 32 -7.02 0.54 -7.39
C GLU A 32 -7.09 2.06 -7.31
N ALA A 33 -5.94 2.68 -7.03
CA ALA A 33 -5.76 4.12 -7.10
C ALA A 33 -4.48 4.44 -7.85
N SER A 34 -4.46 5.52 -8.62
CA SER A 34 -3.32 5.90 -9.44
C SER A 34 -2.53 7.09 -8.90
N ASN A 35 -2.95 7.66 -7.78
CA ASN A 35 -2.23 8.74 -7.10
C ASN A 35 -2.67 8.80 -5.64
N GLY A 36 -1.97 9.63 -4.85
CA GLY A 36 -2.24 9.72 -3.43
C GLY A 36 -3.60 10.34 -3.10
N GLN A 37 -4.09 11.26 -3.92
CA GLN A 37 -5.39 11.88 -3.69
C GLN A 37 -6.52 10.86 -3.86
N GLU A 38 -6.49 10.07 -4.93
CA GLU A 38 -7.42 8.96 -5.12
C GLU A 38 -7.34 7.95 -3.97
N ALA A 39 -6.11 7.66 -3.51
CA ALA A 39 -5.91 6.72 -2.41
C ALA A 39 -6.64 7.18 -1.15
N VAL A 40 -6.50 8.44 -0.77
CA VAL A 40 -7.16 8.99 0.39
C VAL A 40 -8.68 8.93 0.25
N GLU A 41 -9.20 9.34 -0.90
CA GLU A 41 -10.64 9.34 -1.18
C GLU A 41 -11.21 7.92 -1.15
N LEU A 42 -10.57 6.98 -1.83
CA LEU A 42 -11.02 5.59 -1.89
C LEU A 42 -10.89 4.88 -0.54
N TYR A 43 -9.86 5.21 0.24
CA TYR A 43 -9.74 4.68 1.59
C TYR A 43 -10.92 5.11 2.46
N LYS A 44 -11.28 6.38 2.41
CA LYS A 44 -12.41 6.92 3.17
C LYS A 44 -13.74 6.29 2.74
N GLU A 45 -13.90 6.09 1.42
CA GLU A 45 -15.14 5.51 0.87
C GLU A 45 -15.31 4.04 1.23
N HIS A 46 -14.22 3.25 1.13
CA HIS A 46 -14.28 1.80 1.25
C HIS A 46 -13.79 1.24 2.57
N SER A 47 -13.08 2.02 3.37
CA SER A 47 -12.46 1.58 4.62
C SER A 47 -11.62 0.32 4.40
N ALA A 48 -10.65 0.41 3.49
CA ALA A 48 -9.81 -0.74 3.12
C ALA A 48 -9.12 -1.36 4.33
N HIS A 49 -9.02 -2.67 4.34
CA HIS A 49 -8.37 -3.39 5.44
C HIS A 49 -6.85 -3.29 5.38
N ILE A 50 -6.30 -3.32 4.16
CA ILE A 50 -4.85 -3.20 3.93
C ILE A 50 -4.64 -2.32 2.71
N CYS A 51 -3.71 -1.38 2.80
CA CYS A 51 -3.34 -0.47 1.72
C CYS A 51 -1.87 -0.69 1.33
N PHE A 52 -1.63 -0.95 0.05
CA PHE A 52 -0.28 -1.00 -0.52
C PHE A 52 -0.03 0.32 -1.23
N MET A 53 0.93 1.11 -0.73
CA MET A 53 1.14 2.49 -1.14
C MET A 53 2.51 2.71 -1.76
N ASP A 54 2.55 3.18 -3.01
CA ASP A 54 3.77 3.68 -3.63
C ASP A 54 4.11 5.07 -3.06
N LEU A 55 5.37 5.45 -3.09
CA LEU A 55 5.81 6.74 -2.56
C LEU A 55 5.82 7.86 -3.59
N THR A 56 6.30 7.58 -4.80
CA THR A 56 6.47 8.60 -5.84
C THR A 56 5.28 8.61 -6.78
N MET A 57 4.40 9.59 -6.64
CA MET A 57 3.19 9.71 -7.45
C MET A 57 2.85 11.18 -7.68
N PRO A 58 2.16 11.51 -8.80
CA PRO A 58 1.72 12.89 -9.04
C PRO A 58 0.57 13.28 -8.11
N ILE A 59 0.25 14.55 -8.07
CA ILE A 59 -0.86 15.16 -7.33
C ILE A 59 -0.64 15.12 -5.82
N LEU A 60 -0.55 13.94 -5.24
CA LEU A 60 -0.27 13.73 -3.82
C LEU A 60 0.62 12.49 -3.72
N ASP A 61 1.79 12.62 -3.11
CA ASP A 61 2.72 11.49 -2.97
C ASP A 61 2.29 10.52 -1.86
N GLY A 62 2.98 9.39 -1.78
CA GLY A 62 2.64 8.35 -0.81
C GLY A 62 2.96 8.70 0.62
N PHE A 63 3.93 9.58 0.87
CA PHE A 63 4.22 10.06 2.23
C PHE A 63 3.02 10.82 2.78
N GLU A 64 2.52 11.78 2.02
CA GLU A 64 1.40 12.61 2.44
C GLU A 64 0.08 11.83 2.46
N ALA A 65 -0.13 10.94 1.48
CA ALA A 65 -1.31 10.09 1.46
C ALA A 65 -1.36 9.19 2.71
N THR A 66 -0.23 8.58 3.08
CA THR A 66 -0.14 7.75 4.28
C THR A 66 -0.50 8.56 5.52
N LYS A 67 0.06 9.75 5.63
CA LYS A 67 -0.21 10.65 6.76
C LYS A 67 -1.70 10.98 6.86
N GLN A 68 -2.32 11.37 5.74
CA GLN A 68 -3.73 11.75 5.71
C GLN A 68 -4.65 10.56 6.04
N ILE A 69 -4.33 9.38 5.52
CA ILE A 69 -5.12 8.17 5.83
C ILE A 69 -5.03 7.85 7.32
N LYS A 70 -3.82 7.93 7.90
CA LYS A 70 -3.62 7.65 9.32
C LYS A 70 -4.28 8.71 10.21
N GLU A 71 -4.36 9.95 9.77
CA GLU A 71 -5.11 10.99 10.48
C GLU A 71 -6.61 10.72 10.47
N PHE A 72 -7.12 10.17 9.37
CA PHE A 72 -8.53 9.77 9.24
C PHE A 72 -8.84 8.49 10.02
N ASP A 73 -7.94 7.51 9.97
CA ASP A 73 -8.10 6.21 10.61
C ASP A 73 -6.76 5.77 11.22
N ASN A 74 -6.61 5.97 12.51
CA ASN A 74 -5.38 5.64 13.22
C ASN A 74 -5.02 4.15 13.16
N ASP A 75 -6.00 3.28 12.90
CA ASP A 75 -5.80 1.84 12.80
C ASP A 75 -5.52 1.37 11.36
N ALA A 76 -5.40 2.29 10.41
CA ALA A 76 -5.14 1.96 9.02
C ALA A 76 -3.85 1.15 8.89
N LYS A 77 -3.91 0.06 8.10
CA LYS A 77 -2.77 -0.81 7.85
C LYS A 77 -2.20 -0.48 6.47
N ILE A 78 -1.07 0.22 6.46
CA ILE A 78 -0.44 0.71 5.24
C ILE A 78 0.94 0.09 5.10
N ILE A 79 1.16 -0.58 3.97
CA ILE A 79 2.44 -1.17 3.60
C ILE A 79 2.97 -0.37 2.41
N ILE A 80 4.15 0.19 2.55
CA ILE A 80 4.79 0.94 1.48
C ILE A 80 5.44 -0.02 0.49
N VAL A 81 5.23 0.22 -0.81
CA VAL A 81 5.86 -0.56 -1.88
C VAL A 81 6.59 0.43 -2.78
N SER A 82 7.92 0.46 -2.73
CA SER A 82 8.71 1.46 -3.43
C SER A 82 10.07 0.94 -3.86
N ALA A 83 10.62 1.55 -4.90
CA ALA A 83 12.01 1.32 -5.30
C ALA A 83 12.99 2.12 -4.45
N ASP A 84 12.52 3.17 -3.78
CA ASP A 84 13.33 4.02 -2.92
C ASP A 84 13.43 3.40 -1.52
N ILE A 85 14.63 2.91 -1.19
CA ILE A 85 14.91 2.28 0.09
C ILE A 85 15.90 3.08 0.94
N GLN A 86 16.07 4.37 0.61
CA GLN A 86 16.96 5.23 1.40
C GLN A 86 16.43 5.33 2.84
N GLU A 87 17.37 5.36 3.76
CA GLU A 87 17.07 5.39 5.20
C GLU A 87 16.14 6.55 5.58
N GLN A 88 16.33 7.72 4.97
CA GLN A 88 15.49 8.88 5.23
C GLN A 88 14.04 8.65 4.82
N ALA A 89 13.83 8.01 3.66
CA ALA A 89 12.48 7.69 3.18
C ALA A 89 11.82 6.66 4.11
N MET A 90 12.56 5.64 4.51
CA MET A 90 12.05 4.60 5.41
C MET A 90 11.68 5.17 6.77
N SER A 91 12.51 6.06 7.33
CA SER A 91 12.22 6.74 8.60
C SER A 91 10.96 7.58 8.50
N LYS A 92 10.79 8.32 7.40
CA LYS A 92 9.64 9.18 7.19
C LYS A 92 8.33 8.40 7.07
N VAL A 93 8.32 7.27 6.33
CA VAL A 93 7.10 6.47 6.22
C VAL A 93 6.73 5.84 7.55
N LYS A 94 7.71 5.44 8.34
CA LYS A 94 7.47 4.89 9.67
C LYS A 94 6.87 5.96 10.60
N GLU A 95 7.40 7.18 10.57
CA GLU A 95 6.86 8.31 11.31
C GLU A 95 5.42 8.60 10.93
N ASN A 96 5.10 8.47 9.63
CA ASN A 96 3.76 8.70 9.12
C ASN A 96 2.80 7.56 9.45
N GLY A 97 3.28 6.48 10.04
CA GLY A 97 2.44 5.40 10.53
C GLY A 97 2.34 4.17 9.65
N ALA A 98 3.18 4.04 8.63
CA ALA A 98 3.24 2.82 7.84
C ALA A 98 3.72 1.65 8.70
N MET A 99 3.13 0.47 8.50
CA MET A 99 3.50 -0.70 9.30
C MET A 99 4.54 -1.58 8.65
N GLY A 100 4.81 -1.40 7.36
CA GLY A 100 5.79 -2.21 6.65
C GLY A 100 6.25 -1.56 5.37
N PHE A 101 7.26 -2.17 4.76
CA PHE A 101 7.92 -1.67 3.56
C PHE A 101 8.36 -2.84 2.69
N ILE A 102 8.00 -2.82 1.41
CA ILE A 102 8.45 -3.82 0.43
C ILE A 102 9.21 -3.10 -0.67
N LYS A 103 10.43 -3.55 -0.95
CA LYS A 103 11.23 -3.02 -2.06
C LYS A 103 10.72 -3.56 -3.38
N LYS A 104 10.52 -2.69 -4.37
CA LYS A 104 10.21 -3.11 -5.74
C LYS A 104 11.44 -3.76 -6.40
N PRO A 105 11.25 -4.73 -7.30
CA PRO A 105 9.98 -5.25 -7.78
C PRO A 105 9.31 -6.18 -6.78
N ILE A 106 7.98 -6.10 -6.70
CA ILE A 106 7.22 -6.98 -5.84
C ILE A 106 7.11 -8.38 -6.48
N ASN A 107 7.16 -9.41 -5.65
CA ASN A 107 6.92 -10.78 -6.10
C ASN A 107 6.12 -11.51 -5.02
N LYS A 108 5.63 -12.70 -5.35
CA LYS A 108 4.80 -13.48 -4.42
C LYS A 108 5.52 -13.72 -3.09
N SER A 109 6.81 -14.06 -3.16
CA SER A 109 7.60 -14.40 -1.97
C SER A 109 7.74 -13.22 -1.00
N ASN A 110 8.14 -12.04 -1.49
CA ASN A 110 8.33 -10.89 -0.59
C ASN A 110 7.00 -10.35 -0.08
N LEU A 111 5.95 -10.44 -0.88
CA LEU A 111 4.60 -10.05 -0.45
C LEU A 111 4.07 -11.00 0.63
N GLU A 112 4.18 -12.30 0.41
CA GLU A 112 3.76 -13.32 1.37
C GLU A 112 4.53 -13.18 2.69
N ASN A 113 5.85 -13.01 2.61
CA ASN A 113 6.69 -12.85 3.79
C ASN A 113 6.27 -11.64 4.62
N MET A 114 5.97 -10.52 3.95
CA MET A 114 5.54 -9.30 4.64
C MET A 114 4.18 -9.50 5.32
N LEU A 115 3.21 -10.06 4.61
CA LEU A 115 1.88 -10.27 5.17
C LEU A 115 1.90 -11.26 6.33
N THR A 116 2.72 -12.30 6.24
CA THR A 116 2.91 -13.28 7.31
C THR A 116 3.60 -12.65 8.52
N LYS A 117 4.67 -11.89 8.29
CA LYS A 117 5.42 -11.19 9.34
C LYS A 117 4.54 -10.24 10.13
N LEU A 118 3.62 -9.57 9.45
CA LEU A 118 2.71 -8.61 10.08
C LEU A 118 1.42 -9.27 10.58
N GLU A 119 1.34 -10.59 10.48
CA GLU A 119 0.19 -11.38 10.92
C GLU A 119 -1.13 -10.97 10.23
N LEU A 120 -1.04 -10.61 8.94
CA LEU A 120 -2.19 -10.20 8.14
C LEU A 120 -2.80 -11.36 7.35
N ILE A 121 -2.05 -12.45 7.21
CA ILE A 121 -2.56 -13.71 6.61
C ILE A 121 -2.10 -14.90 7.44
#